data_8c7134287aaec065a5b997c558422055
#
_entry.id   8c7134287aaec065a5b997c558422055
#
_cell.length_a   1.000
_cell.length_b   1.000
_cell.length_c   1.000
_cell.angle_alpha   90.00
_cell.angle_beta   90.00
_cell.angle_gamma   90.00
#
_symmetry.space_group_name_H-M   'P 1'
#
loop_
_entity.id
_entity.type
_entity.pdbx_description
1 polymer ?
#
loop_
_entity_poly.entity_id
_entity_poly.type
_entity_poly.pdbx_seq_one_letter_code
_entity_poly.pdbx_strand_id
1 'polypeptide(L)'
;MSGDKNIKSEEIDNTKLSPSEYPSLTDLLKEYLKDIPKENYPLFAVFGIPGPVKNNEVLSITNIPHWPKFNGDELAKELNIKKFVLLNDFTCNGYGVQTDLKLGEDYVVINDVKPQEDGPKLIVGPGTGLGMGYLVKDQESDFYSIGASEGGHQDYTAKTKDNYALREYFKKTLGNTELSIERVLSGQGLIIIYKYLKSHGSTEKRDKELEDKIDKFDDTPTSPAANEINIELVNKGLNGQCELSKKVLEYFIAIFGDVAGDVSLFSCPTGGLYLVGGLSVVLEPLITQTKIFMEHYLKKDNFEYLLKTFPIYLVKNGNLGMLGA
;
A
#
# COMPACT_ATOMS: atom_id res chain seq x y z
N MET A 1 4.38 27.57 14.58
CA MET A 1 5.43 27.07 15.51
C MET A 1 6.60 26.68 14.65
N SER A 2 7.75 27.31 14.81
CA SER A 2 8.98 26.93 14.12
C SER A 2 9.37 25.55 14.65
N GLY A 3 9.20 24.53 13.83
CA GLY A 3 9.63 23.18 14.16
C GLY A 3 11.14 23.19 14.33
N ASP A 4 11.61 22.72 15.48
CA ASP A 4 13.01 22.55 15.75
C ASP A 4 13.54 21.46 14.79
N LYS A 5 14.34 21.87 13.79
CA LYS A 5 14.91 20.99 12.76
C LYS A 5 15.88 19.93 13.31
N ASN A 6 15.99 19.82 14.62
CA ASN A 6 16.92 18.92 15.32
C ASN A 6 16.23 17.77 16.08
N ILE A 7 14.96 17.49 15.83
CA ILE A 7 14.34 16.29 16.38
C ILE A 7 14.92 15.08 15.63
N LYS A 8 15.83 14.36 16.30
CA LYS A 8 16.29 13.05 15.82
C LYS A 8 15.23 12.01 16.15
N SER A 9 14.77 11.29 15.15
CA SER A 9 14.03 10.06 15.38
C SER A 9 15.03 8.97 15.78
N GLU A 10 14.86 8.40 16.95
CA GLU A 10 15.57 7.19 17.37
C GLU A 10 14.58 6.04 17.43
N GLU A 11 14.91 4.93 16.81
CA GLU A 11 14.16 3.68 16.99
C GLU A 11 14.55 3.12 18.38
N ILE A 12 13.62 3.31 19.34
CA ILE A 12 13.89 2.95 20.74
C ILE A 12 13.50 1.50 21.01
N ASP A 13 12.49 0.97 20.30
CA ASP A 13 11.96 -0.38 20.53
C ASP A 13 11.34 -0.97 19.27
N ASN A 14 11.69 -2.21 18.96
CA ASN A 14 11.19 -3.03 17.85
C ASN A 14 10.24 -4.13 18.32
N THR A 15 9.61 -3.97 19.49
CA THR A 15 8.67 -4.95 20.02
C THR A 15 7.48 -5.11 19.06
N LYS A 16 7.26 -6.34 18.59
CA LYS A 16 6.13 -6.70 17.74
C LYS A 16 5.11 -7.46 18.55
N LEU A 17 3.98 -6.80 18.85
CA LEU A 17 2.81 -7.44 19.44
C LEU A 17 1.81 -7.77 18.34
N SER A 18 1.21 -8.96 18.42
CA SER A 18 0.19 -9.38 17.44
C SER A 18 -1.18 -8.82 17.86
N PRO A 19 -1.80 -7.94 17.06
CA PRO A 19 -3.10 -7.37 17.42
C PRO A 19 -4.20 -8.41 17.64
N SER A 20 -4.11 -9.57 16.98
CA SER A 20 -5.08 -10.66 17.12
C SER A 20 -5.10 -11.33 18.50
N GLU A 21 -4.04 -11.14 19.29
CA GLU A 21 -3.90 -11.71 20.63
C GLU A 21 -4.53 -10.85 21.71
N TYR A 22 -4.99 -9.64 21.38
CA TYR A 22 -5.53 -8.67 22.32
C TYR A 22 -6.99 -8.34 21.99
N PRO A 23 -7.88 -8.20 23.01
CA PRO A 23 -9.29 -7.88 22.81
C PRO A 23 -9.51 -6.44 22.31
N SER A 24 -8.55 -5.54 22.55
CA SER A 24 -8.62 -4.13 22.13
C SER A 24 -7.23 -3.52 21.93
N LEU A 25 -7.16 -2.36 21.24
CA LEU A 25 -5.96 -1.54 21.17
C LEU A 25 -5.48 -1.11 22.57
N THR A 26 -6.41 -0.78 23.45
CA THR A 26 -6.08 -0.40 24.84
C THR A 26 -5.33 -1.51 25.57
N ASP A 27 -5.78 -2.75 25.45
CA ASP A 27 -5.13 -3.89 26.11
C ASP A 27 -3.74 -4.15 25.53
N LEU A 28 -3.60 -4.06 24.21
CA LEU A 28 -2.31 -4.16 23.54
C LEU A 28 -1.33 -3.08 24.03
N LEU A 29 -1.80 -1.82 24.11
CA LEU A 29 -0.96 -0.70 24.57
C LEU A 29 -0.61 -0.81 26.06
N LYS A 30 -1.52 -1.30 26.92
CA LYS A 30 -1.21 -1.58 28.32
C LYS A 30 -0.14 -2.65 28.45
N GLU A 31 -0.20 -3.70 27.63
CA GLU A 31 0.83 -4.74 27.59
C GLU A 31 2.18 -4.16 27.15
N TYR A 32 2.20 -3.33 26.08
CA TYR A 32 3.41 -2.66 25.63
C TYR A 32 4.05 -1.75 26.68
N LEU A 33 3.22 -1.02 27.42
CA LEU A 33 3.65 -0.05 28.42
C LEU A 33 3.95 -0.65 29.81
N LYS A 34 3.63 -1.92 30.06
CA LYS A 34 3.66 -2.52 31.41
C LYS A 34 5.01 -2.44 32.12
N ASP A 35 6.11 -2.59 31.35
CA ASP A 35 7.47 -2.60 31.87
C ASP A 35 8.15 -1.22 31.79
N ILE A 36 7.44 -0.20 31.26
CA ILE A 36 7.92 1.17 31.16
C ILE A 36 7.49 1.95 32.42
N PRO A 37 8.43 2.56 33.16
CA PRO A 37 8.07 3.44 34.28
C PRO A 37 7.15 4.58 33.81
N LYS A 38 6.15 4.93 34.60
CA LYS A 38 5.15 5.96 34.22
C LYS A 38 5.75 7.33 33.92
N GLU A 39 6.87 7.68 34.55
CA GLU A 39 7.62 8.90 34.28
C GLU A 39 8.27 8.92 32.90
N ASN A 40 8.43 7.74 32.28
CA ASN A 40 8.98 7.57 30.94
C ASN A 40 7.91 7.33 29.87
N TYR A 41 6.63 7.44 30.22
CA TYR A 41 5.55 7.33 29.23
C TYR A 41 5.66 8.47 28.22
N PRO A 42 5.35 8.21 26.93
CA PRO A 42 5.40 9.24 25.91
C PRO A 42 4.41 10.36 26.23
N LEU A 43 4.82 11.61 26.02
CA LEU A 43 3.90 12.76 26.13
C LEU A 43 2.91 12.79 24.97
N PHE A 44 3.34 12.35 23.79
CA PHE A 44 2.56 12.32 22.57
C PHE A 44 2.69 10.95 21.92
N ALA A 45 1.60 10.41 21.42
CA ALA A 45 1.60 9.18 20.63
C ALA A 45 0.85 9.40 19.33
N VAL A 46 1.36 8.85 18.24
CA VAL A 46 0.69 8.81 16.94
C VAL A 46 0.60 7.36 16.50
N PHE A 47 -0.57 6.95 16.03
CA PHE A 47 -0.82 5.57 15.64
C PHE A 47 -1.41 5.51 14.22
N GLY A 48 -0.72 4.80 13.32
CA GLY A 48 -1.22 4.47 11.98
C GLY A 48 -2.14 3.25 12.05
N ILE A 49 -3.39 3.41 11.64
CA ILE A 49 -4.42 2.36 11.69
C ILE A 49 -4.94 2.06 10.29
N PRO A 50 -5.07 0.78 9.89
CA PRO A 50 -5.71 0.41 8.65
C PRO A 50 -7.23 0.62 8.74
N GLY A 51 -7.72 1.66 8.08
CA GLY A 51 -9.13 2.02 8.04
C GLY A 51 -9.40 3.52 8.17
N PRO A 52 -10.66 3.93 8.01
CA PRO A 52 -11.03 5.34 8.05
C PRO A 52 -10.99 5.90 9.48
N VAL A 53 -10.30 7.02 9.63
CA VAL A 53 -10.22 7.80 10.88
C VAL A 53 -10.90 9.14 10.68
N LYS A 54 -11.80 9.52 11.59
CA LYS A 54 -12.50 10.80 11.57
C LYS A 54 -12.60 11.36 12.97
N ASN A 55 -12.22 12.63 13.15
CA ASN A 55 -12.27 13.31 14.46
C ASN A 55 -11.53 12.52 15.55
N ASN A 56 -10.34 12.01 15.24
CA ASN A 56 -9.53 11.17 16.14
C ASN A 56 -10.24 9.87 16.60
N GLU A 57 -11.21 9.38 15.82
CA GLU A 57 -11.96 8.16 16.08
C GLU A 57 -11.81 7.19 14.90
N VAL A 58 -11.58 5.91 15.20
CA VAL A 58 -11.57 4.82 14.23
C VAL A 58 -12.99 4.31 14.01
N LEU A 59 -13.48 4.43 12.77
CA LEU A 59 -14.85 4.04 12.42
C LEU A 59 -14.98 2.52 12.21
N SER A 60 -13.96 1.90 11.62
CA SER A 60 -13.86 0.44 11.43
C SER A 60 -12.40 0.05 11.20
N ILE A 61 -12.05 -1.20 11.53
CA ILE A 61 -10.72 -1.77 11.26
C ILE A 61 -10.92 -2.98 10.36
N THR A 62 -10.40 -2.91 9.15
CA THR A 62 -10.63 -3.92 8.12
C THR A 62 -10.07 -5.29 8.53
N ASN A 63 -8.88 -5.32 9.13
CA ASN A 63 -8.14 -6.55 9.39
C ASN A 63 -8.25 -7.06 10.84
N ILE A 64 -8.94 -6.34 11.73
CA ILE A 64 -9.10 -6.66 13.14
C ILE A 64 -10.56 -6.43 13.55
N PRO A 65 -11.51 -7.20 13.00
CA PRO A 65 -12.94 -6.94 13.17
C PRO A 65 -13.47 -7.14 14.59
N HIS A 66 -12.70 -7.81 15.45
CA HIS A 66 -13.06 -8.05 16.84
C HIS A 66 -12.77 -6.87 17.78
N TRP A 67 -11.94 -5.91 17.34
CA TRP A 67 -11.68 -4.73 18.14
C TRP A 67 -12.88 -3.78 18.15
N PRO A 68 -13.27 -3.25 19.33
CA PRO A 68 -14.27 -2.21 19.41
C PRO A 68 -13.79 -0.94 18.73
N LYS A 69 -14.71 -0.06 18.38
CA LYS A 69 -14.36 1.33 18.01
C LYS A 69 -13.63 1.99 19.17
N PHE A 70 -12.68 2.86 18.86
CA PHE A 70 -11.92 3.58 19.86
C PHE A 70 -11.61 5.00 19.38
N ASN A 71 -11.37 5.87 20.36
CA ASN A 71 -11.10 7.29 20.16
C ASN A 71 -9.75 7.65 20.80
N GLY A 72 -8.92 8.40 20.09
CA GLY A 72 -7.58 8.78 20.56
C GLY A 72 -7.60 9.65 21.83
N ASP A 73 -8.62 10.51 22.00
CA ASP A 73 -8.71 11.36 23.19
C ASP A 73 -9.11 10.56 24.44
N GLU A 74 -9.86 9.47 24.26
CA GLU A 74 -10.19 8.51 25.34
C GLU A 74 -8.95 7.67 25.69
N LEU A 75 -8.22 7.16 24.68
CA LEU A 75 -6.96 6.45 24.88
C LEU A 75 -5.92 7.32 25.60
N ALA A 76 -5.81 8.60 25.24
CA ALA A 76 -4.91 9.54 25.90
C ALA A 76 -5.19 9.63 27.41
N LYS A 77 -6.48 9.72 27.80
CA LYS A 77 -6.90 9.77 29.22
C LYS A 77 -6.63 8.45 29.93
N GLU A 78 -7.00 7.33 29.31
CA GLU A 78 -6.88 6.01 29.92
C GLU A 78 -5.41 5.59 30.14
N LEU A 79 -4.53 5.93 29.19
CA LEU A 79 -3.10 5.62 29.23
C LEU A 79 -2.26 6.71 29.94
N ASN A 80 -2.90 7.82 30.37
CA ASN A 80 -2.22 8.98 30.94
C ASN A 80 -1.13 9.57 30.00
N ILE A 81 -1.43 9.64 28.71
CA ILE A 81 -0.64 10.28 27.67
C ILE A 81 -1.27 11.64 27.37
N LYS A 82 -0.47 12.70 27.22
CA LYS A 82 -0.98 14.06 27.02
C LYS A 82 -1.84 14.20 25.76
N LYS A 83 -1.43 13.54 24.67
CA LYS A 83 -2.15 13.53 23.40
C LYS A 83 -1.90 12.22 22.65
N PHE A 84 -2.97 11.61 22.16
CA PHE A 84 -2.94 10.42 21.33
C PHE A 84 -3.66 10.72 20.01
N VAL A 85 -2.95 10.60 18.89
CA VAL A 85 -3.46 10.91 17.55
C VAL A 85 -3.58 9.62 16.76
N LEU A 86 -4.74 9.41 16.18
CA LEU A 86 -5.03 8.31 15.28
C LEU A 86 -4.98 8.83 13.84
N LEU A 87 -4.22 8.18 13.00
CA LEU A 87 -4.13 8.45 11.57
C LEU A 87 -4.43 7.16 10.79
N ASN A 88 -4.94 7.32 9.59
CA ASN A 88 -4.94 6.20 8.65
C ASN A 88 -3.48 5.84 8.29
N ASP A 89 -3.17 4.55 8.08
CA ASP A 89 -1.82 4.06 7.79
C ASP A 89 -1.24 4.65 6.49
N PHE A 90 -2.07 4.85 5.45
CA PHE A 90 -1.64 5.54 4.23
C PHE A 90 -1.43 7.04 4.44
N THR A 91 -2.16 7.67 5.36
CA THR A 91 -1.87 9.04 5.79
C THR A 91 -0.47 9.13 6.41
N CYS A 92 -0.10 8.17 7.26
CA CYS A 92 1.25 8.07 7.80
C CYS A 92 2.29 7.90 6.67
N ASN A 93 2.07 6.99 5.72
CA ASN A 93 2.95 6.84 4.56
C ASN A 93 3.12 8.15 3.78
N GLY A 94 2.04 8.91 3.62
CA GLY A 94 2.08 10.20 2.95
C GLY A 94 2.90 11.26 3.70
N TYR A 95 2.88 11.28 5.03
CA TYR A 95 3.81 12.11 5.79
C TYR A 95 5.23 11.58 5.69
N GLY A 96 5.42 10.27 5.66
CA GLY A 96 6.73 9.63 5.53
C GLY A 96 7.47 10.01 4.25
N VAL A 97 6.79 10.15 3.10
CA VAL A 97 7.43 10.57 1.84
C VAL A 97 7.89 12.04 1.84
N GLN A 98 7.62 12.79 2.90
CA GLN A 98 8.07 14.17 3.07
C GLN A 98 9.29 14.27 4.00
N THR A 99 9.72 13.18 4.60
CA THR A 99 10.94 13.12 5.40
C THR A 99 12.19 13.09 4.52
N ASP A 100 13.36 13.19 5.11
CA ASP A 100 14.65 13.20 4.40
C ASP A 100 15.02 11.77 3.90
N LEU A 101 14.27 11.28 2.91
CA LEU A 101 14.54 9.99 2.27
C LEU A 101 15.80 10.06 1.40
N LYS A 102 16.62 9.00 1.44
CA LYS A 102 17.89 8.92 0.70
C LYS A 102 17.74 8.11 -0.58
N LEU A 103 18.17 8.69 -1.70
CA LEU A 103 18.22 8.01 -2.99
C LEU A 103 19.12 6.76 -2.93
N GLY A 104 18.61 5.66 -3.49
CA GLY A 104 19.29 4.36 -3.52
C GLY A 104 19.11 3.53 -2.25
N GLU A 105 19.01 4.16 -1.08
CA GLU A 105 18.74 3.50 0.20
C GLU A 105 17.23 3.39 0.45
N ASP A 106 16.54 4.53 0.57
CA ASP A 106 15.11 4.58 0.90
C ASP A 106 14.21 4.55 -0.34
N TYR A 107 14.68 5.01 -1.48
CA TYR A 107 13.92 4.99 -2.72
C TYR A 107 14.78 4.87 -3.98
N VAL A 108 14.16 4.46 -5.07
CA VAL A 108 14.73 4.49 -6.42
C VAL A 108 13.86 5.33 -7.36
N VAL A 109 14.49 5.91 -8.38
CA VAL A 109 13.82 6.74 -9.39
C VAL A 109 13.38 5.86 -10.55
N ILE A 110 12.10 5.98 -10.95
CA ILE A 110 11.54 5.29 -12.13
C ILE A 110 11.44 6.25 -13.31
N ASN A 111 10.93 7.46 -13.07
CA ASN A 111 10.90 8.52 -14.06
C ASN A 111 11.68 9.73 -13.53
N ASP A 112 12.86 9.97 -14.11
CA ASP A 112 13.80 11.01 -13.66
C ASP A 112 13.40 12.37 -14.24
N VAL A 113 12.39 12.97 -13.65
CA VAL A 113 11.93 14.33 -13.94
C VAL A 113 12.09 15.15 -12.69
N LYS A 114 12.55 16.41 -12.84
CA LYS A 114 12.68 17.32 -11.68
C LYS A 114 11.29 17.59 -11.08
N PRO A 115 11.05 17.30 -9.82
CA PRO A 115 9.78 17.60 -9.17
C PRO A 115 9.55 19.10 -9.12
N GLN A 116 8.29 19.49 -9.29
CA GLN A 116 7.87 20.87 -9.01
C GLN A 116 7.91 21.09 -7.50
N GLU A 117 8.62 22.12 -7.06
CA GLU A 117 8.57 22.55 -5.67
C GLU A 117 7.12 22.87 -5.30
N ASP A 118 6.68 22.42 -4.14
CA ASP A 118 5.29 22.58 -3.67
C ASP A 118 4.19 21.92 -4.55
N GLY A 119 4.56 21.18 -5.57
CA GLY A 119 3.63 20.44 -6.44
C GLY A 119 2.87 19.35 -5.68
N PRO A 120 1.64 19.01 -6.09
CA PRO A 120 0.89 17.90 -5.53
C PRO A 120 1.68 16.61 -5.58
N LYS A 121 1.52 15.76 -4.56
CA LYS A 121 2.12 14.43 -4.52
C LYS A 121 1.04 13.38 -4.45
N LEU A 122 1.32 12.21 -4.99
CA LEU A 122 0.43 11.05 -4.95
C LEU A 122 1.21 9.85 -4.39
N ILE A 123 0.60 9.10 -3.49
CA ILE A 123 1.09 7.81 -3.06
C ILE A 123 0.13 6.70 -3.49
N VAL A 124 0.66 5.61 -4.01
CA VAL A 124 -0.10 4.42 -4.40
C VAL A 124 0.67 3.18 -3.98
N GLY A 125 0.02 2.25 -3.29
CA GLY A 125 0.74 1.10 -2.76
C GLY A 125 -0.08 -0.17 -2.63
N PRO A 126 0.16 -1.17 -3.49
CA PRO A 126 -0.39 -2.50 -3.32
C PRO A 126 0.35 -3.27 -2.21
N GLY A 127 -0.46 -3.96 -1.41
CA GLY A 127 -0.02 -4.83 -0.32
C GLY A 127 -1.05 -5.93 -0.08
N THR A 128 -1.50 -6.09 1.16
CA THR A 128 -2.69 -6.91 1.50
C THR A 128 -3.94 -6.34 0.81
N GLY A 129 -4.07 -5.02 0.77
CA GLY A 129 -5.02 -4.25 0.00
C GLY A 129 -4.33 -3.29 -0.96
N LEU A 130 -5.02 -2.21 -1.35
CA LEU A 130 -4.50 -1.13 -2.19
C LEU A 130 -4.80 0.21 -1.55
N GLY A 131 -3.78 0.85 -0.99
CA GLY A 131 -3.91 2.19 -0.48
C GLY A 131 -3.55 3.25 -1.51
N MET A 132 -4.19 4.42 -1.38
CA MET A 132 -3.90 5.62 -2.15
C MET A 132 -3.98 6.83 -1.24
N GLY A 133 -3.12 7.82 -1.47
CA GLY A 133 -3.12 9.06 -0.73
C GLY A 133 -2.69 10.22 -1.62
N TYR A 134 -3.28 11.37 -1.37
CA TYR A 134 -3.08 12.57 -2.16
C TYR A 134 -2.65 13.73 -1.25
N LEU A 135 -1.56 14.38 -1.59
CA LEU A 135 -0.95 15.43 -0.79
C LEU A 135 -0.98 16.75 -1.54
N VAL A 136 -1.47 17.77 -0.88
CA VAL A 136 -1.46 19.16 -1.40
C VAL A 136 -0.74 20.06 -0.40
N LYS A 137 0.17 20.89 -0.89
CA LYS A 137 0.82 21.92 -0.08
C LYS A 137 -0.21 22.92 0.39
N ASP A 138 -0.22 23.20 1.68
CA ASP A 138 -0.99 24.30 2.24
C ASP A 138 -0.32 25.63 1.82
N GLN A 139 -1.11 26.59 1.37
CA GLN A 139 -0.60 27.88 0.90
C GLN A 139 -0.15 28.81 2.05
N GLU A 140 -0.65 28.57 3.26
CA GLU A 140 -0.36 29.39 4.44
C GLU A 140 0.71 28.76 5.35
N SER A 141 1.12 27.53 5.08
CA SER A 141 2.10 26.79 5.85
C SER A 141 3.09 26.04 4.96
N ASP A 142 4.24 25.65 5.52
CA ASP A 142 5.22 24.81 4.82
C ASP A 142 4.85 23.32 4.83
N PHE A 143 3.65 22.95 5.25
CA PHE A 143 3.21 21.57 5.39
C PHE A 143 2.31 21.15 4.24
N TYR A 144 2.38 19.86 3.92
CA TYR A 144 1.41 19.22 3.05
C TYR A 144 0.23 18.69 3.88
N SER A 145 -0.98 18.96 3.41
CA SER A 145 -2.18 18.30 3.89
C SER A 145 -2.39 17.02 3.11
N ILE A 146 -2.74 15.95 3.80
CA ILE A 146 -3.00 14.65 3.20
C ILE A 146 -4.50 14.40 3.22
N GLY A 147 -5.07 14.21 2.04
CA GLY A 147 -6.43 13.72 1.88
C GLY A 147 -6.45 12.22 2.14
N ALA A 148 -7.20 11.77 3.14
CA ALA A 148 -7.54 10.37 3.28
C ALA A 148 -8.32 9.93 2.04
N SER A 149 -7.96 8.78 1.48
CA SER A 149 -8.57 8.27 0.25
C SER A 149 -8.86 6.78 0.37
N GLU A 150 -10.03 6.39 -0.05
CA GLU A 150 -10.43 5.00 -0.28
C GLU A 150 -10.39 4.69 -1.80
N GLY A 151 -9.44 5.29 -2.52
CA GLY A 151 -9.28 5.18 -3.96
C GLY A 151 -9.05 3.75 -4.47
N GLY A 152 -8.50 2.86 -3.64
CA GLY A 152 -8.38 1.44 -3.95
C GLY A 152 -9.73 0.74 -4.18
N HIS A 153 -10.81 1.27 -3.63
CA HIS A 153 -12.15 0.73 -3.77
C HIS A 153 -12.92 1.23 -5.01
N GLN A 154 -12.32 2.06 -5.87
CA GLN A 154 -12.89 2.41 -7.16
C GLN A 154 -13.04 1.17 -8.04
N ASP A 155 -13.99 1.21 -8.98
CA ASP A 155 -14.23 0.11 -9.92
C ASP A 155 -13.01 -0.16 -10.80
N TYR A 156 -12.66 -1.43 -10.97
CA TYR A 156 -11.64 -1.86 -11.91
C TYR A 156 -12.13 -1.71 -13.35
N THR A 157 -11.46 -0.87 -14.11
CA THR A 157 -11.76 -0.62 -15.53
C THR A 157 -10.92 -1.54 -16.42
N ALA A 158 -11.59 -2.45 -17.12
CA ALA A 158 -10.96 -3.29 -18.13
C ALA A 158 -10.70 -2.53 -19.41
N LYS A 159 -9.45 -2.47 -19.90
CA LYS A 159 -9.03 -1.71 -21.09
C LYS A 159 -8.89 -2.56 -22.36
N THR A 160 -8.78 -3.86 -22.22
CA THR A 160 -8.61 -4.81 -23.32
C THR A 160 -9.64 -5.94 -23.20
N LYS A 161 -9.82 -6.72 -24.28
CA LYS A 161 -10.69 -7.92 -24.24
C LYS A 161 -10.22 -8.92 -23.18
N ASP A 162 -8.93 -9.07 -23.01
CA ASP A 162 -8.33 -9.96 -22.02
C ASP A 162 -8.54 -9.44 -20.60
N ASN A 163 -8.36 -8.15 -20.35
CA ASN A 163 -8.69 -7.54 -19.07
C ASN A 163 -10.20 -7.63 -18.74
N TYR A 164 -11.07 -7.59 -19.76
CA TYR A 164 -12.50 -7.79 -19.57
C TYR A 164 -12.79 -9.23 -19.14
N ALA A 165 -12.20 -10.22 -19.81
CA ALA A 165 -12.33 -11.62 -19.40
C ALA A 165 -11.79 -11.88 -17.99
N LEU A 166 -10.64 -11.28 -17.65
CA LEU A 166 -10.08 -11.31 -16.30
C LEU A 166 -11.05 -10.70 -15.27
N ARG A 167 -11.63 -9.53 -15.57
CA ARG A 167 -12.62 -8.87 -14.70
C ARG A 167 -13.82 -9.79 -14.41
N GLU A 168 -14.38 -10.39 -15.43
CA GLU A 168 -15.53 -11.31 -15.27
C GLU A 168 -15.14 -12.57 -14.49
N TYR A 169 -13.92 -13.07 -14.68
CA TYR A 169 -13.38 -14.18 -13.90
C TYR A 169 -13.29 -13.82 -12.40
N PHE A 170 -12.77 -12.64 -12.08
CA PHE A 170 -12.71 -12.14 -10.70
C PHE A 170 -14.09 -12.06 -10.06
N LYS A 171 -15.06 -11.43 -10.77
CA LYS A 171 -16.44 -11.28 -10.27
C LYS A 171 -17.05 -12.63 -9.98
N LYS A 172 -16.87 -13.60 -10.87
CA LYS A 172 -17.36 -14.97 -10.69
C LYS A 172 -16.69 -15.67 -9.51
N THR A 173 -15.38 -15.55 -9.39
CA THR A 173 -14.59 -16.22 -8.33
C THR A 173 -14.92 -15.67 -6.95
N LEU A 174 -15.11 -14.36 -6.84
CA LEU A 174 -15.43 -13.69 -5.58
C LEU A 174 -16.92 -13.66 -5.24
N GLY A 175 -17.80 -14.10 -6.18
CA GLY A 175 -19.24 -14.03 -6.00
C GLY A 175 -19.80 -12.59 -5.95
N ASN A 176 -19.07 -11.62 -6.52
CA ASN A 176 -19.42 -10.20 -6.47
C ASN A 176 -19.99 -9.70 -7.80
N THR A 177 -20.89 -8.71 -7.75
CA THR A 177 -21.37 -7.98 -8.92
C THR A 177 -20.42 -6.84 -9.31
N GLU A 178 -19.75 -6.25 -8.32
CA GLU A 178 -18.79 -5.16 -8.46
C GLU A 178 -17.36 -5.66 -8.22
N LEU A 179 -16.38 -5.03 -8.85
CA LEU A 179 -14.97 -5.37 -8.68
C LEU A 179 -14.14 -4.10 -8.47
N SER A 180 -13.64 -3.92 -7.26
CA SER A 180 -12.72 -2.82 -6.96
C SER A 180 -11.31 -3.08 -7.51
N ILE A 181 -10.56 -1.99 -7.72
CA ILE A 181 -9.15 -2.05 -8.13
C ILE A 181 -8.34 -2.84 -7.11
N GLU A 182 -8.60 -2.67 -5.83
CA GLU A 182 -7.93 -3.38 -4.73
C GLU A 182 -8.00 -4.91 -4.88
N ARG A 183 -9.17 -5.42 -5.28
CA ARG A 183 -9.33 -6.88 -5.49
C ARG A 183 -8.40 -7.43 -6.54
N VAL A 184 -7.98 -6.60 -7.49
CA VAL A 184 -7.06 -6.98 -8.57
C VAL A 184 -5.61 -6.65 -8.22
N LEU A 185 -5.36 -5.45 -7.67
CA LEU A 185 -4.03 -4.98 -7.27
C LEU A 185 -3.76 -5.20 -5.77
N SER A 186 -3.72 -6.47 -5.37
CA SER A 186 -3.38 -6.89 -4.02
C SER A 186 -2.81 -8.30 -4.01
N GLY A 187 -2.41 -8.79 -2.86
CA GLY A 187 -1.97 -10.17 -2.72
C GLY A 187 -3.03 -11.19 -3.15
N GLN A 188 -4.31 -10.96 -2.85
CA GLN A 188 -5.40 -11.80 -3.35
C GLN A 188 -5.47 -11.78 -4.88
N GLY A 189 -5.25 -10.61 -5.49
CA GLY A 189 -5.27 -10.44 -6.93
C GLY A 189 -4.24 -11.33 -7.64
N LEU A 190 -3.03 -11.47 -7.10
CA LEU A 190 -1.99 -12.34 -7.65
C LEU A 190 -2.47 -13.80 -7.76
N ILE A 191 -3.10 -14.33 -6.72
CA ILE A 191 -3.62 -15.70 -6.70
C ILE A 191 -4.73 -15.88 -7.74
N ILE A 192 -5.66 -14.93 -7.83
CA ILE A 192 -6.78 -15.01 -8.78
C ILE A 192 -6.30 -14.85 -10.22
N ILE A 193 -5.32 -13.98 -10.50
CA ILE A 193 -4.69 -13.87 -11.82
C ILE A 193 -4.02 -15.21 -12.20
N TYR A 194 -3.36 -15.88 -11.27
CA TYR A 194 -2.78 -17.21 -11.51
C TYR A 194 -3.86 -18.22 -11.93
N LYS A 195 -4.96 -18.31 -11.16
CA LYS A 195 -6.10 -19.19 -11.47
C LYS A 195 -6.74 -18.86 -12.82
N TYR A 196 -6.86 -17.55 -13.14
CA TYR A 196 -7.36 -17.09 -14.44
C TYR A 196 -6.48 -17.56 -15.60
N LEU A 197 -5.19 -17.27 -15.57
CA LEU A 197 -4.26 -17.65 -16.62
C LEU A 197 -4.21 -19.17 -16.81
N LYS A 198 -4.18 -19.91 -15.71
CA LYS A 198 -4.26 -21.39 -15.73
C LYS A 198 -5.49 -21.89 -16.46
N SER A 199 -6.66 -21.34 -16.18
CA SER A 199 -7.95 -21.80 -16.75
C SER A 199 -8.20 -21.32 -18.17
N HIS A 200 -7.49 -20.28 -18.65
CA HIS A 200 -7.66 -19.68 -19.98
C HIS A 200 -6.56 -20.06 -20.97
N GLY A 201 -6.01 -21.26 -20.83
CA GLY A 201 -5.15 -21.86 -21.84
C GLY A 201 -3.69 -21.42 -21.81
N SER A 202 -3.22 -20.87 -20.69
CA SER A 202 -1.79 -20.60 -20.51
C SER A 202 -0.97 -21.88 -20.66
N THR A 203 0.04 -21.84 -21.51
CA THR A 203 0.95 -22.96 -21.84
C THR A 203 2.27 -22.86 -21.08
N GLU A 204 2.46 -21.83 -20.28
CA GLU A 204 3.65 -21.58 -19.48
C GLU A 204 3.94 -22.72 -18.51
N LYS A 205 5.23 -23.03 -18.33
CA LYS A 205 5.68 -24.02 -17.36
C LYS A 205 5.22 -23.66 -15.97
N ARG A 206 4.63 -24.63 -15.28
CA ARG A 206 4.04 -24.47 -13.94
C ARG A 206 4.90 -25.18 -12.90
N ASP A 207 4.81 -24.70 -11.68
CA ASP A 207 5.29 -25.40 -10.51
C ASP A 207 4.11 -26.13 -9.86
N LYS A 208 4.20 -27.46 -9.78
CA LYS A 208 3.09 -28.29 -9.32
C LYS A 208 2.77 -28.10 -7.83
N GLU A 209 3.79 -27.90 -7.01
CA GLU A 209 3.59 -27.72 -5.57
C GLU A 209 2.85 -26.41 -5.27
N LEU A 210 3.28 -25.33 -5.91
CA LEU A 210 2.61 -24.04 -5.81
C LEU A 210 1.18 -24.11 -6.39
N GLU A 211 1.00 -24.76 -7.53
CA GLU A 211 -0.32 -24.95 -8.15
C GLU A 211 -1.28 -25.69 -7.20
N ASP A 212 -0.83 -26.77 -6.56
CA ASP A 212 -1.63 -27.54 -5.62
C ASP A 212 -2.03 -26.71 -4.37
N LYS A 213 -1.16 -25.81 -3.91
CA LYS A 213 -1.45 -24.87 -2.82
C LYS A 213 -2.51 -23.85 -3.26
N ILE A 214 -2.35 -23.26 -4.45
CA ILE A 214 -3.28 -22.28 -5.01
C ILE A 214 -4.67 -22.90 -5.26
N ASP A 215 -4.73 -24.12 -5.76
CA ASP A 215 -6.00 -24.81 -6.05
C ASP A 215 -6.80 -25.14 -4.78
N LYS A 216 -6.10 -25.39 -3.66
CA LYS A 216 -6.73 -25.67 -2.37
C LYS A 216 -7.09 -24.40 -1.59
N PHE A 217 -6.62 -23.25 -2.04
CA PHE A 217 -6.86 -22.00 -1.36
C PHE A 217 -8.29 -21.49 -1.61
N ASP A 218 -9.00 -21.14 -0.55
CA ASP A 218 -10.42 -20.74 -0.54
C ASP A 218 -10.68 -19.26 -0.87
N ASP A 219 -9.64 -18.56 -1.37
CA ASP A 219 -9.67 -17.15 -1.74
C ASP A 219 -9.93 -16.16 -0.57
N THR A 220 -9.70 -16.59 0.68
CA THR A 220 -9.75 -15.70 1.86
C THR A 220 -8.55 -14.73 1.87
N PRO A 221 -8.74 -13.41 1.66
CA PRO A 221 -7.66 -12.49 1.28
C PRO A 221 -6.56 -12.30 2.32
N THR A 222 -6.91 -12.37 3.59
CA THR A 222 -6.04 -11.96 4.72
C THR A 222 -5.55 -13.14 5.55
N SER A 223 -5.70 -14.37 5.06
CA SER A 223 -5.24 -15.54 5.80
C SER A 223 -3.71 -15.64 5.78
N PRO A 224 -3.08 -16.22 6.82
CA PRO A 224 -1.64 -16.54 6.79
C PRO A 224 -1.26 -17.38 5.57
N ALA A 225 -2.14 -18.31 5.15
CA ALA A 225 -1.94 -19.15 3.98
C ALA A 225 -1.85 -18.32 2.67
N ALA A 226 -2.66 -17.27 2.53
CA ALA A 226 -2.57 -16.36 1.39
C ALA A 226 -1.19 -15.69 1.30
N ASN A 227 -0.65 -15.25 2.43
CA ASN A 227 0.67 -14.61 2.47
C ASN A 227 1.79 -15.59 2.07
N GLU A 228 1.76 -16.83 2.57
CA GLU A 228 2.74 -17.85 2.21
C GLU A 228 2.70 -18.17 0.71
N ILE A 229 1.49 -18.35 0.14
CA ILE A 229 1.30 -18.60 -1.30
C ILE A 229 1.84 -17.43 -2.12
N ASN A 230 1.54 -16.18 -1.73
CA ASN A 230 2.00 -14.98 -2.42
C ASN A 230 3.53 -14.87 -2.41
N ILE A 231 4.16 -15.09 -1.26
CA ILE A 231 5.62 -15.08 -1.13
C ILE A 231 6.23 -16.12 -2.08
N GLU A 232 5.69 -17.34 -2.10
CA GLU A 232 6.19 -18.40 -2.96
C GLU A 232 5.97 -18.09 -4.45
N LEU A 233 4.77 -17.60 -4.82
CA LEU A 233 4.43 -17.21 -6.19
C LEU A 233 5.39 -16.12 -6.70
N VAL A 234 5.59 -15.06 -5.91
CA VAL A 234 6.48 -13.95 -6.26
C VAL A 234 7.91 -14.44 -6.40
N ASN A 235 8.44 -15.18 -5.43
CA ASN A 235 9.80 -15.69 -5.47
C ASN A 235 10.04 -16.60 -6.68
N LYS A 236 9.15 -17.57 -6.95
CA LYS A 236 9.28 -18.47 -8.10
C LYS A 236 9.16 -17.73 -9.44
N GLY A 237 8.33 -16.69 -9.51
CA GLY A 237 8.21 -15.85 -10.70
C GLY A 237 9.45 -15.02 -10.97
N LEU A 238 9.98 -14.31 -9.96
CA LEU A 238 11.17 -13.47 -10.07
C LEU A 238 12.44 -14.28 -10.36
N ASN A 239 12.56 -15.47 -9.78
CA ASN A 239 13.73 -16.35 -9.98
C ASN A 239 13.64 -17.24 -11.23
N GLY A 240 12.58 -17.11 -12.04
CA GLY A 240 12.40 -17.92 -13.26
C GLY A 240 12.11 -19.40 -13.01
N GLN A 241 11.71 -19.79 -11.80
CA GLN A 241 11.40 -21.17 -11.44
C GLN A 241 10.00 -21.60 -11.92
N CYS A 242 9.08 -20.65 -12.07
CA CYS A 242 7.73 -20.86 -12.58
C CYS A 242 7.39 -19.79 -13.63
N GLU A 243 7.28 -20.18 -14.91
CA GLU A 243 6.96 -19.24 -15.99
C GLU A 243 5.56 -18.65 -15.85
N LEU A 244 4.58 -19.45 -15.37
CA LEU A 244 3.23 -18.96 -15.12
C LEU A 244 3.23 -17.90 -14.02
N SER A 245 3.98 -18.11 -12.92
CA SER A 245 4.13 -17.09 -11.88
C SER A 245 4.75 -15.81 -12.43
N LYS A 246 5.80 -15.90 -13.25
CA LYS A 246 6.37 -14.73 -13.90
C LYS A 246 5.33 -13.96 -14.72
N LYS A 247 4.53 -14.66 -15.52
CA LYS A 247 3.44 -14.05 -16.30
C LYS A 247 2.39 -13.39 -15.44
N VAL A 248 2.04 -13.98 -14.28
CA VAL A 248 1.16 -13.36 -13.28
C VAL A 248 1.72 -12.03 -12.81
N LEU A 249 3.02 -11.99 -12.48
CA LEU A 249 3.67 -10.75 -12.03
C LEU A 249 3.69 -9.69 -13.14
N GLU A 250 3.95 -10.08 -14.39
CA GLU A 250 3.89 -9.17 -15.54
C GLU A 250 2.49 -8.57 -15.74
N TYR A 251 1.43 -9.39 -15.60
CA TYR A 251 0.03 -8.91 -15.62
C TYR A 251 -0.25 -7.91 -14.48
N PHE A 252 0.20 -8.24 -13.27
CA PHE A 252 0.03 -7.39 -12.10
C PHE A 252 0.71 -6.02 -12.32
N ILE A 253 1.96 -6.01 -12.81
CA ILE A 253 2.70 -4.78 -13.08
C ILE A 253 2.07 -3.96 -14.20
N ALA A 254 1.52 -4.61 -15.24
CA ALA A 254 0.79 -3.94 -16.30
C ALA A 254 -0.46 -3.21 -15.77
N ILE A 255 -1.26 -3.90 -14.94
CA ILE A 255 -2.43 -3.31 -14.30
C ILE A 255 -2.01 -2.19 -13.33
N PHE A 256 -0.91 -2.37 -12.59
CA PHE A 256 -0.39 -1.34 -11.70
C PHE A 256 -0.01 -0.07 -12.47
N GLY A 257 0.66 -0.19 -13.61
CA GLY A 257 0.94 0.94 -14.49
C GLY A 257 -0.34 1.61 -15.00
N ASP A 258 -1.32 0.83 -15.43
CA ASP A 258 -2.62 1.35 -15.89
C ASP A 258 -3.31 2.19 -14.80
N VAL A 259 -3.39 1.68 -13.57
CA VAL A 259 -4.02 2.37 -12.43
C VAL A 259 -3.22 3.60 -12.01
N ALA A 260 -1.89 3.47 -11.88
CA ALA A 260 -1.02 4.58 -11.53
C ALA A 260 -1.16 5.75 -12.53
N GLY A 261 -1.28 5.44 -13.84
CA GLY A 261 -1.54 6.44 -14.86
C GLY A 261 -2.90 7.11 -14.74
N ASP A 262 -3.96 6.34 -14.44
CA ASP A 262 -5.32 6.87 -14.29
C ASP A 262 -5.40 7.83 -13.09
N VAL A 263 -4.86 7.45 -11.93
CA VAL A 263 -4.86 8.31 -10.73
C VAL A 263 -3.89 9.49 -10.86
N SER A 264 -2.82 9.37 -11.65
CA SER A 264 -1.93 10.49 -11.97
C SER A 264 -2.62 11.55 -12.85
N LEU A 265 -3.48 11.16 -13.77
CA LEU A 265 -4.28 12.11 -14.54
C LEU A 265 -5.30 12.85 -13.67
N PHE A 266 -5.84 12.20 -12.65
CA PHE A 266 -6.74 12.83 -11.69
C PHE A 266 -6.03 13.83 -10.77
N SER A 267 -4.83 13.49 -10.27
CA SER A 267 -4.14 14.25 -9.23
C SER A 267 -3.05 15.19 -9.74
N CYS A 268 -2.56 15.01 -10.99
CA CYS A 268 -1.45 15.76 -11.57
C CYS A 268 -0.25 15.89 -10.61
N PRO A 269 0.41 14.78 -10.22
CA PRO A 269 1.41 14.78 -9.15
C PRO A 269 2.75 15.36 -9.60
N THR A 270 2.79 16.67 -9.85
CA THR A 270 4.00 17.38 -10.28
C THR A 270 5.11 17.40 -9.22
N GLY A 271 4.75 17.20 -7.94
CA GLY A 271 5.68 16.99 -6.83
C GLY A 271 6.13 15.53 -6.66
N GLY A 272 5.54 14.60 -7.42
CA GLY A 272 5.96 13.20 -7.50
C GLY A 272 4.84 12.19 -7.24
N LEU A 273 4.89 11.10 -8.01
CA LEU A 273 4.18 9.85 -7.74
C LEU A 273 5.11 8.93 -6.94
N TYR A 274 4.67 8.49 -5.77
CA TYR A 274 5.41 7.58 -4.90
C TYR A 274 4.73 6.21 -4.89
N LEU A 275 5.40 5.21 -5.45
CA LEU A 275 4.98 3.82 -5.35
C LEU A 275 5.47 3.28 -4.00
N VAL A 276 4.55 2.85 -3.17
CA VAL A 276 4.82 2.37 -1.80
C VAL A 276 4.22 0.96 -1.62
N GLY A 277 4.31 0.39 -0.42
CA GLY A 277 3.70 -0.89 -0.10
C GLY A 277 4.57 -2.10 -0.42
N GLY A 278 4.34 -3.19 0.32
CA GLY A 278 5.20 -4.37 0.29
C GLY A 278 5.33 -5.02 -1.08
N LEU A 279 4.24 -5.07 -1.87
CA LEU A 279 4.30 -5.64 -3.22
C LEU A 279 5.11 -4.76 -4.18
N SER A 280 5.04 -3.44 -4.07
CA SER A 280 5.87 -2.53 -4.88
C SER A 280 7.36 -2.79 -4.63
N VAL A 281 7.75 -2.95 -3.35
CA VAL A 281 9.14 -3.20 -2.96
C VAL A 281 9.64 -4.53 -3.51
N VAL A 282 8.88 -5.61 -3.30
CA VAL A 282 9.29 -6.95 -3.75
C VAL A 282 9.33 -7.04 -5.28
N LEU A 283 8.45 -6.32 -5.98
CA LEU A 283 8.37 -6.28 -7.43
C LEU A 283 9.23 -5.17 -8.07
N GLU A 284 10.10 -4.50 -7.29
CA GLU A 284 11.04 -3.49 -7.79
C GLU A 284 11.76 -3.92 -9.08
N PRO A 285 12.33 -5.15 -9.18
CA PRO A 285 13.03 -5.55 -10.40
C PRO A 285 12.15 -5.50 -11.65
N LEU A 286 10.89 -5.86 -11.57
CA LEU A 286 9.97 -5.80 -12.70
C LEU A 286 9.54 -4.36 -13.02
N ILE A 287 9.37 -3.52 -12.01
CA ILE A 287 8.99 -2.12 -12.19
C ILE A 287 10.12 -1.31 -12.81
N THR A 288 11.37 -1.54 -12.39
CA THR A 288 12.53 -0.72 -12.74
C THR A 288 13.33 -1.27 -13.95
N GLN A 289 13.41 -2.60 -14.11
CA GLN A 289 14.26 -3.24 -15.11
C GLN A 289 13.48 -3.67 -16.36
N THR A 290 12.13 -3.64 -16.32
CA THR A 290 11.30 -3.88 -17.49
C THR A 290 10.61 -2.59 -17.92
N LYS A 291 10.03 -2.60 -19.14
CA LYS A 291 9.26 -1.46 -19.64
C LYS A 291 7.77 -1.56 -19.29
N ILE A 292 7.32 -2.68 -18.72
CA ILE A 292 5.90 -3.02 -18.56
C ILE A 292 5.16 -1.93 -17.80
N PHE A 293 5.66 -1.54 -16.61
CA PHE A 293 5.02 -0.50 -15.80
C PHE A 293 4.86 0.81 -16.57
N MET A 294 5.95 1.33 -17.14
CA MET A 294 5.95 2.62 -17.83
C MET A 294 5.14 2.59 -19.14
N GLU A 295 5.18 1.50 -19.90
CA GLU A 295 4.35 1.35 -21.10
C GLU A 295 2.86 1.44 -20.78
N HIS A 296 2.41 0.80 -19.69
CA HIS A 296 1.03 0.86 -19.24
C HIS A 296 0.67 2.19 -18.57
N TYR A 297 1.59 2.74 -17.76
CA TYR A 297 1.43 4.06 -17.16
C TYR A 297 1.17 5.16 -18.21
N LEU A 298 1.95 5.15 -19.28
CA LEU A 298 1.90 6.15 -20.35
C LEU A 298 0.74 5.95 -21.32
N LYS A 299 0.11 4.77 -21.38
CA LYS A 299 -0.92 4.42 -22.35
C LYS A 299 -2.25 5.11 -22.04
N LYS A 300 -2.31 6.42 -22.24
CA LYS A 300 -3.46 7.30 -21.90
C LYS A 300 -3.85 8.22 -23.05
N ASP A 301 -4.16 7.64 -24.22
CA ASP A 301 -4.58 8.37 -25.41
C ASP A 301 -3.65 9.58 -25.68
N ASN A 302 -4.20 10.78 -25.77
CA ASN A 302 -3.46 12.02 -26.05
C ASN A 302 -2.72 12.62 -24.83
N PHE A 303 -2.75 11.96 -23.64
CA PHE A 303 -2.17 12.49 -22.42
C PHE A 303 -0.81 11.88 -22.03
N GLU A 304 -0.22 11.06 -22.88
CA GLU A 304 1.13 10.50 -22.66
C GLU A 304 2.17 11.60 -22.39
N TYR A 305 2.10 12.73 -23.12
CA TYR A 305 3.02 13.85 -22.95
C TYR A 305 2.97 14.44 -21.54
N LEU A 306 1.78 14.52 -20.93
CA LEU A 306 1.61 15.03 -19.58
C LEU A 306 2.16 14.04 -18.54
N LEU A 307 1.83 12.77 -18.67
CA LEU A 307 2.31 11.74 -17.74
C LEU A 307 3.84 11.63 -17.72
N LYS A 308 4.51 11.88 -18.83
CA LYS A 308 5.97 11.93 -18.93
C LYS A 308 6.60 13.05 -18.09
N THR A 309 5.84 14.07 -17.71
CA THR A 309 6.33 15.19 -16.91
C THR A 309 6.27 14.95 -15.39
N PHE A 310 5.64 13.87 -14.95
CA PHE A 310 5.54 13.57 -13.51
C PHE A 310 6.72 12.71 -13.05
N PRO A 311 7.44 13.14 -12.00
CA PRO A 311 8.48 12.30 -11.40
C PRO A 311 7.84 11.07 -10.74
N ILE A 312 8.52 9.92 -10.86
CA ILE A 312 8.02 8.67 -10.26
C ILE A 312 9.13 8.03 -9.42
N TYR A 313 8.79 7.69 -8.20
CA TYR A 313 9.68 7.10 -7.21
C TYR A 313 9.09 5.80 -6.68
N LEU A 314 9.94 4.81 -6.43
CA LEU A 314 9.57 3.62 -5.67
C LEU A 314 10.26 3.67 -4.31
N VAL A 315 9.48 3.73 -3.25
CA VAL A 315 9.97 3.81 -1.88
C VAL A 315 10.17 2.40 -1.33
N LYS A 316 11.38 2.13 -0.85
CA LYS A 316 11.80 0.82 -0.31
C LYS A 316 11.80 0.78 1.22
N ASN A 317 11.78 1.94 1.86
CA ASN A 317 11.84 2.03 3.31
C ASN A 317 10.58 1.42 3.95
N GLY A 318 10.77 0.28 4.64
CA GLY A 318 9.67 -0.44 5.31
C GLY A 318 9.09 0.31 6.52
N ASN A 319 9.81 1.31 7.04
CA ASN A 319 9.39 2.11 8.18
C ASN A 319 8.72 3.44 7.77
N LEU A 320 8.37 3.58 6.49
CA LEU A 320 7.82 4.83 5.95
C LEU A 320 6.63 5.36 6.77
N GLY A 321 5.68 4.49 7.13
CA GLY A 321 4.52 4.86 7.94
C GLY A 321 4.90 5.32 9.36
N MET A 322 5.91 4.72 9.95
CA MET A 322 6.43 5.11 11.26
C MET A 322 7.17 6.46 11.20
N LEU A 323 7.94 6.70 10.12
CA LEU A 323 8.58 8.01 9.90
C LEU A 323 7.58 9.14 9.70
N GLY A 324 6.41 8.83 9.18
CA GLY A 324 5.34 9.82 8.95
C GLY A 324 4.38 9.98 10.13
N ALA A 325 4.39 9.07 11.08
CA ALA A 325 3.59 9.18 12.31
C ALA A 325 4.27 10.09 13.33
#